data_993be5ff95ac59469e8c39e064660d98
#
_entry.id   993be5ff95ac59469e8c39e064660d98
#
_cell.length_a   1.000
_cell.length_b   1.000
_cell.length_c   1.000
_cell.angle_alpha   90.00
_cell.angle_beta   90.00
_cell.angle_gamma   90.00
#
_symmetry.space_group_name_H-M   'P 1'
#
loop_
_entity.id
_entity.type
_entity.pdbx_description
1 polymer ?
#
loop_
_entity_poly.entity_id
_entity_poly.type
_entity_poly.pdbx_seq_one_letter_code
_entity_poly.pdbx_strand_id
1 'polypeptide(L)'
;GGIRVRGVEVVSGDEASVLRALASAASDRTNATAEAIWVHLGESERSGAAECIEWSVPFSSARKWSAWGSGRESWILGAPEFIIDEASAANAELLAKVRGIAAEGSRVVALVHADEAVADDELPATRTVAALVVLEEDLRPDAAETLDYFRSQDVHVRVISGDNPTTVGALAAQAGLTAPDGSPARLMDARDLPEDLTSEAFIDAIENHDVFGRVTPEQKRAMVGALQARDHCVAMTGDGVNDALALKDADLGIAMGNGTQATKAVAQIVLVDSKFSVLPGVLSEGRRIIANMERVSSLFL
;
A
#
# COMPACT_ATOMS: atom_id res chain seq x y z
N GLY A 1 -4.85 -5.00 -8.93
CA GLY A 1 -4.58 -4.23 -10.14
C GLY A 1 -3.09 -4.23 -10.45
N GLY A 2 -2.72 -3.81 -11.64
CA GLY A 2 -1.34 -3.57 -12.01
C GLY A 2 -0.93 -2.14 -11.62
N ILE A 3 0.37 -1.94 -11.37
CA ILE A 3 0.94 -0.59 -11.23
C ILE A 3 1.59 -0.24 -12.56
N ARG A 4 1.38 0.98 -13.05
CA ARG A 4 2.03 1.51 -14.24
C ARG A 4 2.57 2.92 -13.97
N VAL A 5 3.62 3.31 -14.68
CA VAL A 5 4.10 4.69 -14.66
C VAL A 5 3.24 5.52 -15.61
N ARG A 6 2.59 6.56 -15.07
CA ARG A 6 1.87 7.57 -15.85
C ARG A 6 2.83 8.55 -16.52
N GLY A 7 3.91 8.89 -15.81
CA GLY A 7 4.95 9.77 -16.32
C GLY A 7 6.08 9.99 -15.33
N VAL A 8 7.21 10.42 -15.87
CA VAL A 8 8.40 10.85 -15.13
C VAL A 8 8.58 12.34 -15.37
N GLU A 9 8.62 13.12 -14.31
CA GLU A 9 8.90 14.55 -14.38
C GLU A 9 10.30 14.81 -13.83
N VAL A 10 11.21 15.20 -14.69
CA VAL A 10 12.56 15.61 -14.29
C VAL A 10 12.48 17.03 -13.71
N VAL A 11 12.90 17.15 -12.44
CA VAL A 11 12.88 18.41 -11.68
C VAL A 11 14.21 19.12 -11.80
N SER A 12 15.32 18.37 -11.72
CA SER A 12 16.67 18.91 -11.85
C SER A 12 17.65 17.87 -12.39
N GLY A 13 18.74 18.35 -12.95
CA GLY A 13 19.81 17.51 -13.50
C GLY A 13 19.61 17.22 -15.00
N ASP A 14 20.53 16.41 -15.54
CA ASP A 14 20.48 15.93 -16.92
C ASP A 14 19.49 14.78 -17.05
N GLU A 15 18.54 14.89 -17.95
CA GLU A 15 17.45 13.93 -18.15
C GLU A 15 17.97 12.49 -18.38
N ALA A 16 18.99 12.34 -19.21
CA ALA A 16 19.55 11.02 -19.51
C ALA A 16 20.20 10.37 -18.27
N SER A 17 20.84 11.17 -17.41
CA SER A 17 21.43 10.72 -16.15
C SER A 17 20.35 10.33 -15.13
N VAL A 18 19.28 11.12 -15.04
CA VAL A 18 18.12 10.85 -14.16
C VAL A 18 17.41 9.56 -14.58
N LEU A 19 17.16 9.37 -15.88
CA LEU A 19 16.49 8.15 -16.37
C LEU A 19 17.36 6.91 -16.19
N ARG A 20 18.69 7.01 -16.36
CA ARG A 20 19.63 5.92 -16.04
C ARG A 20 19.63 5.60 -14.55
N ALA A 21 19.58 6.58 -13.68
CA ALA A 21 19.47 6.36 -12.23
C ALA A 21 18.17 5.63 -11.89
N LEU A 22 17.03 6.00 -12.50
CA LEU A 22 15.76 5.27 -12.35
C LEU A 22 15.87 3.83 -12.86
N ALA A 23 16.55 3.60 -13.98
CA ALA A 23 16.80 2.25 -14.49
C ALA A 23 17.66 1.43 -13.52
N SER A 24 18.67 2.05 -12.90
CA SER A 24 19.50 1.40 -11.87
C SER A 24 18.66 0.98 -10.66
N ALA A 25 17.77 1.87 -10.16
CA ALA A 25 16.84 1.57 -9.08
C ALA A 25 15.89 0.40 -9.39
N ALA A 26 15.52 0.25 -10.65
CA ALA A 26 14.53 -0.71 -11.11
C ALA A 26 15.14 -2.01 -11.66
N SER A 27 16.47 -2.13 -11.69
CA SER A 27 17.18 -3.21 -12.37
C SER A 27 16.90 -4.60 -11.80
N ASP A 28 16.64 -4.71 -10.51
CA ASP A 28 16.36 -5.98 -9.82
C ASP A 28 14.88 -6.41 -9.91
N ARG A 29 13.97 -5.50 -10.29
CA ARG A 29 12.53 -5.73 -10.44
C ARG A 29 11.89 -6.49 -9.26
N THR A 30 12.40 -6.26 -8.06
CA THR A 30 11.99 -7.00 -6.84
C THR A 30 10.58 -6.66 -6.36
N ASN A 31 10.02 -5.55 -6.82
CA ASN A 31 8.69 -5.11 -6.43
C ASN A 31 7.93 -4.47 -7.61
N ALA A 32 6.60 -4.32 -7.47
CA ALA A 32 5.73 -3.81 -8.51
C ALA A 32 6.08 -2.39 -8.99
N THR A 33 6.61 -1.53 -8.11
CA THR A 33 7.07 -0.18 -8.46
C THR A 33 8.30 -0.23 -9.35
N ALA A 34 9.30 -1.05 -8.98
CA ALA A 34 10.51 -1.27 -9.79
C ALA A 34 10.15 -1.85 -11.17
N GLU A 35 9.27 -2.86 -11.22
CA GLU A 35 8.81 -3.43 -12.49
C GLU A 35 8.10 -2.38 -13.36
N ALA A 36 7.23 -1.55 -12.78
CA ALA A 36 6.54 -0.49 -13.53
C ALA A 36 7.51 0.56 -14.10
N ILE A 37 8.50 0.99 -13.30
CA ILE A 37 9.55 1.91 -13.75
C ILE A 37 10.37 1.26 -14.87
N TRP A 38 10.79 0.01 -14.69
CA TRP A 38 11.58 -0.72 -15.69
C TRP A 38 10.83 -0.86 -17.01
N VAL A 39 9.55 -1.19 -17.00
CA VAL A 39 8.73 -1.32 -18.21
C VAL A 39 8.55 0.03 -18.92
N HIS A 40 8.43 1.12 -18.18
CA HIS A 40 8.24 2.46 -18.72
C HIS A 40 9.48 3.01 -19.45
N LEU A 41 10.68 2.67 -18.96
CA LEU A 41 11.94 3.15 -19.53
C LEU A 41 12.26 2.43 -20.85
N GLY A 42 12.97 3.11 -21.76
CA GLY A 42 13.45 2.57 -23.01
C GLY A 42 14.66 1.65 -22.89
N GLU A 43 15.05 0.98 -23.98
CA GLU A 43 16.24 0.12 -23.99
C GLU A 43 17.54 0.91 -23.77
N SER A 44 17.60 2.14 -24.24
CA SER A 44 18.76 3.04 -24.07
C SER A 44 19.03 3.39 -22.61
N GLU A 45 17.97 3.64 -21.84
CA GLU A 45 18.06 3.96 -20.41
C GLU A 45 18.38 2.74 -19.57
N ARG A 46 17.90 1.55 -19.99
CA ARG A 46 18.15 0.29 -19.28
C ARG A 46 19.56 -0.26 -19.50
N SER A 47 20.21 0.09 -20.64
CA SER A 47 21.53 -0.40 -20.98
C SER A 47 22.58 0.11 -19.99
N GLY A 48 23.31 -0.82 -19.33
CA GLY A 48 24.35 -0.48 -18.36
C GLY A 48 23.85 0.00 -16.99
N ALA A 49 22.55 -0.02 -16.73
CA ALA A 49 21.96 0.51 -15.52
C ALA A 49 22.52 -0.10 -14.21
N ALA A 50 22.86 -1.37 -14.22
CA ALA A 50 23.40 -2.06 -13.03
C ALA A 50 24.93 -1.95 -12.89
N GLU A 51 25.65 -1.52 -13.93
CA GLU A 51 27.13 -1.53 -13.98
C GLU A 51 27.78 -0.44 -13.12
N CYS A 52 27.02 0.60 -12.74
CA CYS A 52 27.53 1.74 -11.97
C CYS A 52 27.20 1.67 -10.47
N ILE A 53 26.64 0.56 -9.96
CA ILE A 53 26.28 0.43 -8.56
C ILE A 53 27.41 -0.25 -7.79
N GLU A 54 28.09 0.50 -6.91
CA GLU A 54 29.14 -0.04 -6.03
C GLU A 54 28.58 -0.45 -4.66
N TRP A 55 27.52 0.24 -4.22
CA TRP A 55 26.83 -0.05 -2.96
C TRP A 55 25.34 0.23 -3.07
N SER A 56 24.53 -0.43 -2.24
CA SER A 56 23.09 -0.21 -2.18
C SER A 56 22.53 -0.41 -0.78
N VAL A 57 21.49 0.35 -0.46
CA VAL A 57 20.66 0.19 0.73
C VAL A 57 19.27 -0.27 0.25
N PRO A 58 18.85 -1.49 0.56
CA PRO A 58 17.56 -2.03 0.12
C PRO A 58 16.38 -1.23 0.67
N PHE A 59 15.25 -1.27 -0.02
CA PHE A 59 14.02 -0.66 0.46
C PHE A 59 13.60 -1.26 1.81
N SER A 60 13.16 -0.39 2.73
CA SER A 60 12.56 -0.80 4.00
C SER A 60 11.21 -0.13 4.20
N SER A 61 10.22 -0.89 4.63
CA SER A 61 8.90 -0.37 4.97
C SER A 61 8.91 0.65 6.12
N ALA A 62 9.92 0.59 6.99
CA ALA A 62 10.12 1.57 8.07
C ALA A 62 10.70 2.88 7.53
N ARG A 63 11.73 2.81 6.66
CA ARG A 63 12.39 3.98 6.07
C ARG A 63 11.60 4.60 4.93
N LYS A 64 10.83 3.80 4.18
CA LYS A 64 10.08 4.20 2.98
C LYS A 64 10.94 4.66 1.80
N TRP A 65 12.22 4.29 1.78
CA TRP A 65 13.17 4.59 0.70
C TRP A 65 14.22 3.48 0.54
N SER A 66 14.84 3.48 -0.62
CA SER A 66 16.06 2.74 -0.99
C SER A 66 17.10 3.69 -1.55
N ALA A 67 18.38 3.32 -1.48
CA ALA A 67 19.47 4.13 -2.02
C ALA A 67 20.51 3.26 -2.71
N TRP A 68 21.26 3.85 -3.64
CA TRP A 68 22.41 3.23 -4.31
C TRP A 68 23.37 4.30 -4.77
N GLY A 69 24.59 3.91 -5.06
CA GLY A 69 25.59 4.88 -5.52
C GLY A 69 26.92 4.25 -5.88
N SER A 70 27.85 5.15 -6.25
CA SER A 70 29.26 4.87 -6.51
C SER A 70 30.11 5.93 -5.85
N GLY A 71 31.19 5.54 -5.19
CA GLY A 71 32.02 6.46 -4.42
C GLY A 71 31.23 7.18 -3.36
N ARG A 72 31.19 8.51 -3.44
CA ARG A 72 30.43 9.38 -2.52
C ARG A 72 29.05 9.79 -3.06
N GLU A 73 28.80 9.58 -4.33
CA GLU A 73 27.55 9.95 -4.96
C GLU A 73 26.44 8.97 -4.58
N SER A 74 25.26 9.46 -4.25
CA SER A 74 24.10 8.65 -3.93
C SER A 74 22.83 9.09 -4.66
N TRP A 75 22.07 8.10 -5.05
CA TRP A 75 20.72 8.21 -5.55
C TRP A 75 19.75 7.55 -4.55
N ILE A 76 18.65 8.21 -4.26
CA ILE A 76 17.68 7.76 -3.28
C ILE A 76 16.30 7.79 -3.93
N LEU A 77 15.59 6.65 -3.91
CA LEU A 77 14.23 6.51 -4.42
C LEU A 77 13.29 6.18 -3.25
N GLY A 78 12.22 6.97 -3.07
CA GLY A 78 11.33 6.73 -1.95
C GLY A 78 10.09 7.61 -1.94
N ALA A 79 9.33 7.51 -0.85
CA ALA A 79 8.17 8.35 -0.63
C ALA A 79 8.59 9.82 -0.43
N PRO A 80 8.00 10.76 -1.18
CA PRO A 80 8.43 12.16 -1.20
C PRO A 80 8.52 12.80 0.18
N GLU A 81 7.55 12.54 1.06
CA GLU A 81 7.48 13.08 2.41
C GLU A 81 8.59 12.61 3.35
N PHE A 82 9.34 11.55 2.98
CA PHE A 82 10.47 11.04 3.77
C PHE A 82 11.82 11.50 3.24
N ILE A 83 11.92 11.73 1.93
CA ILE A 83 13.22 12.02 1.30
C ILE A 83 13.39 13.46 0.80
N ILE A 84 12.30 14.23 0.67
CA ILE A 84 12.34 15.64 0.31
C ILE A 84 12.34 16.48 1.59
N ASP A 85 13.32 17.35 1.74
CA ASP A 85 13.38 18.30 2.84
C ASP A 85 12.41 19.46 2.59
N GLU A 86 11.41 19.62 3.45
CA GLU A 86 10.38 20.68 3.34
C GLU A 86 10.89 22.08 3.69
N ALA A 87 12.12 22.22 4.21
CA ALA A 87 12.66 23.50 4.68
C ALA A 87 12.84 24.56 3.58
N SER A 88 12.97 24.14 2.30
CA SER A 88 13.07 25.07 1.19
C SER A 88 11.70 25.38 0.57
N ALA A 89 11.49 26.64 0.15
CA ALA A 89 10.24 27.06 -0.51
C ALA A 89 9.96 26.25 -1.81
N ALA A 90 11.00 25.94 -2.59
CA ALA A 90 10.88 25.13 -3.80
C ALA A 90 10.42 23.71 -3.50
N ASN A 91 10.95 23.09 -2.45
CA ASN A 91 10.56 21.76 -2.02
C ASN A 91 9.13 21.73 -1.43
N ALA A 92 8.75 22.80 -0.71
CA ALA A 92 7.38 22.92 -0.19
C ALA A 92 6.35 23.01 -1.32
N GLU A 93 6.66 23.75 -2.41
CA GLU A 93 5.82 23.81 -3.61
C GLU A 93 5.74 22.43 -4.32
N LEU A 94 6.88 21.74 -4.43
CA LEU A 94 6.95 20.42 -5.02
C LEU A 94 6.13 19.39 -4.21
N LEU A 95 6.22 19.41 -2.87
CA LEU A 95 5.40 18.58 -2.00
C LEU A 95 3.91 18.94 -2.07
N ALA A 96 3.56 20.22 -2.27
CA ALA A 96 2.17 20.61 -2.51
C ALA A 96 1.64 20.01 -3.83
N LYS A 97 2.45 20.02 -4.89
CA LYS A 97 2.13 19.35 -6.16
C LYS A 97 1.94 17.84 -5.98
N VAL A 98 2.86 17.19 -5.25
CA VAL A 98 2.74 15.75 -4.91
C VAL A 98 1.42 15.46 -4.19
N ARG A 99 1.04 16.30 -3.21
CA ARG A 99 -0.25 16.17 -2.51
C ARG A 99 -1.44 16.30 -3.47
N GLY A 100 -1.38 17.21 -4.44
CA GLY A 100 -2.40 17.34 -5.49
C GLY A 100 -2.56 16.08 -6.34
N ILE A 101 -1.44 15.52 -6.80
CA ILE A 101 -1.42 14.28 -7.58
C ILE A 101 -1.96 13.09 -6.74
N ALA A 102 -1.59 13.02 -5.46
CA ALA A 102 -2.09 11.99 -4.55
C ALA A 102 -3.60 12.08 -4.33
N ALA A 103 -4.17 13.30 -4.30
CA ALA A 103 -5.61 13.52 -4.19
C ALA A 103 -6.40 13.04 -5.42
N GLU A 104 -5.73 12.89 -6.58
CA GLU A 104 -6.31 12.28 -7.78
C GLU A 104 -6.24 10.73 -7.75
N GLY A 105 -5.68 10.13 -6.71
CA GLY A 105 -5.51 8.68 -6.57
C GLY A 105 -4.22 8.13 -7.21
N SER A 106 -3.32 8.99 -7.68
CA SER A 106 -2.01 8.57 -8.19
C SER A 106 -0.99 8.53 -7.07
N ARG A 107 -0.11 7.53 -7.09
CA ARG A 107 1.03 7.42 -6.18
C ARG A 107 2.23 8.12 -6.77
N VAL A 108 2.96 8.87 -5.96
CA VAL A 108 4.21 9.52 -6.39
C VAL A 108 5.38 8.92 -5.62
N VAL A 109 6.47 8.60 -6.32
CA VAL A 109 7.77 8.37 -5.72
C VAL A 109 8.74 9.42 -6.21
N ALA A 110 9.64 9.89 -5.35
CA ALA A 110 10.66 10.87 -5.71
C ALA A 110 12.02 10.18 -5.88
N LEU A 111 12.79 10.66 -6.84
CA LEU A 111 14.21 10.37 -6.99
C LEU A 111 15.00 11.60 -6.54
N VAL A 112 15.94 11.37 -5.63
CA VAL A 112 16.79 12.42 -5.04
C VAL A 112 18.24 12.05 -5.28
N HIS A 113 19.07 13.05 -5.57
CA HIS A 113 20.52 12.94 -5.74
C HIS A 113 21.25 13.65 -4.61
N ALA A 114 22.38 13.11 -4.14
CA ALA A 114 23.30 13.75 -3.22
C ALA A 114 24.75 13.43 -3.55
N ASP A 115 25.66 14.39 -3.28
CA ASP A 115 27.11 14.25 -3.43
C ASP A 115 27.78 13.56 -2.23
N GLU A 116 26.97 13.04 -1.32
CA GLU A 116 27.40 12.31 -0.13
C GLU A 116 26.77 10.92 -0.10
N ALA A 117 27.54 9.93 0.31
CA ALA A 117 27.04 8.57 0.48
C ALA A 117 26.05 8.49 1.66
N VAL A 118 25.04 7.65 1.51
CA VAL A 118 24.16 7.29 2.63
C VAL A 118 24.96 6.50 3.67
N ALA A 119 24.98 6.94 4.91
CA ALA A 119 25.68 6.32 6.01
C ALA A 119 24.72 5.99 7.14
N ASP A 120 24.88 4.83 7.77
CA ASP A 120 24.10 4.39 8.95
C ASP A 120 22.57 4.48 8.79
N ASP A 121 22.08 4.24 7.56
CA ASP A 121 20.66 4.38 7.19
C ASP A 121 20.09 5.81 7.33
N GLU A 122 20.95 6.83 7.41
CA GLU A 122 20.57 8.23 7.46
C GLU A 122 20.69 8.91 6.09
N LEU A 123 19.71 9.76 5.77
CA LEU A 123 19.72 10.51 4.52
C LEU A 123 20.75 11.64 4.56
N PRO A 124 21.52 11.88 3.49
CA PRO A 124 22.40 13.04 3.38
C PRO A 124 21.65 14.34 3.66
N ALA A 125 22.27 15.26 4.42
CA ALA A 125 21.65 16.54 4.76
C ALA A 125 21.41 17.40 3.52
N THR A 126 22.38 17.42 2.57
CA THR A 126 22.25 18.13 1.29
C THR A 126 21.85 17.16 0.20
N ARG A 127 20.63 17.31 -0.29
CA ARG A 127 20.10 16.49 -1.38
C ARG A 127 19.16 17.27 -2.28
N THR A 128 19.18 16.94 -3.56
CA THR A 128 18.42 17.65 -4.60
C THR A 128 17.39 16.70 -5.22
N VAL A 129 16.16 17.17 -5.38
CA VAL A 129 15.12 16.37 -6.06
C VAL A 129 15.43 16.34 -7.55
N ALA A 130 15.70 15.15 -8.07
CA ALA A 130 16.02 14.94 -9.48
C ALA A 130 14.76 14.67 -10.32
N ALA A 131 13.85 13.84 -9.82
CA ALA A 131 12.61 13.54 -10.53
C ALA A 131 11.46 13.14 -9.59
N LEU A 132 10.24 13.29 -10.12
CA LEU A 132 9.02 12.68 -9.60
C LEU A 132 8.52 11.62 -10.58
N VAL A 133 8.25 10.42 -10.10
CA VAL A 133 7.64 9.34 -10.87
C VAL A 133 6.21 9.19 -10.41
N VAL A 134 5.27 9.45 -11.32
CA VAL A 134 3.84 9.33 -11.06
C VAL A 134 3.39 7.93 -11.47
N LEU A 135 2.84 7.20 -10.51
CA LEU A 135 2.35 5.84 -10.66
C LEU A 135 0.82 5.82 -10.58
N GLU A 136 0.21 5.05 -11.43
CA GLU A 136 -1.23 4.78 -11.41
C GLU A 136 -1.45 3.31 -11.07
N GLU A 137 -2.46 3.06 -10.25
CA GLU A 137 -2.95 1.72 -9.98
C GLU A 137 -4.23 1.48 -10.76
N ASP A 138 -4.25 0.41 -11.56
CA ASP A 138 -5.46 0.01 -12.27
C ASP A 138 -6.42 -0.63 -11.25
N LEU A 139 -7.53 0.04 -10.98
CA LEU A 139 -8.61 -0.56 -10.21
C LEU A 139 -9.18 -1.76 -10.99
N ARG A 140 -9.48 -2.82 -10.27
CA ARG A 140 -10.12 -3.99 -10.88
C ARG A 140 -11.53 -3.63 -11.32
N PRO A 141 -11.95 -4.03 -12.52
CA PRO A 141 -13.30 -3.71 -13.03
C PRO A 141 -14.43 -4.23 -12.13
N ASP A 142 -14.18 -5.31 -11.39
CA ASP A 142 -15.12 -5.98 -10.49
C ASP A 142 -15.12 -5.43 -9.05
N ALA A 143 -14.29 -4.41 -8.75
CA ALA A 143 -14.14 -3.89 -7.39
C ALA A 143 -15.44 -3.24 -6.88
N ALA A 144 -16.05 -2.36 -7.67
CA ALA A 144 -17.27 -1.66 -7.28
C ALA A 144 -18.44 -2.62 -7.04
N GLU A 145 -18.66 -3.59 -7.94
CA GLU A 145 -19.71 -4.60 -7.81
C GLU A 145 -19.51 -5.45 -6.55
N THR A 146 -18.25 -5.82 -6.26
CA THR A 146 -17.91 -6.60 -5.07
C THR A 146 -18.16 -5.83 -3.78
N LEU A 147 -17.81 -4.53 -3.73
CA LEU A 147 -18.09 -3.67 -2.58
C LEU A 147 -19.59 -3.47 -2.37
N ASP A 148 -20.36 -3.25 -3.44
CA ASP A 148 -21.82 -3.15 -3.39
C ASP A 148 -22.47 -4.44 -2.87
N TYR A 149 -21.97 -5.60 -3.30
CA TYR A 149 -22.44 -6.87 -2.78
C TYR A 149 -22.21 -6.97 -1.27
N PHE A 150 -21.01 -6.69 -0.77
CA PHE A 150 -20.73 -6.74 0.68
C PHE A 150 -21.62 -5.79 1.47
N ARG A 151 -21.82 -4.57 0.98
CA ARG A 151 -22.73 -3.62 1.59
C ARG A 151 -24.16 -4.17 1.68
N SER A 152 -24.64 -4.83 0.61
CA SER A 152 -25.98 -5.46 0.58
C SER A 152 -26.12 -6.63 1.56
N GLN A 153 -25.01 -7.14 2.06
CA GLN A 153 -24.95 -8.25 3.03
C GLN A 153 -24.62 -7.79 4.46
N ASP A 154 -24.71 -6.48 4.74
CA ASP A 154 -24.34 -5.85 6.01
C ASP A 154 -22.89 -6.11 6.43
N VAL A 155 -22.00 -6.28 5.44
CA VAL A 155 -20.56 -6.40 5.67
C VAL A 155 -19.92 -5.03 5.51
N HIS A 156 -19.37 -4.50 6.60
CA HIS A 156 -18.61 -3.25 6.59
C HIS A 156 -17.18 -3.51 6.11
N VAL A 157 -16.83 -2.96 4.96
CA VAL A 157 -15.48 -3.08 4.38
C VAL A 157 -14.63 -1.89 4.80
N ARG A 158 -13.45 -2.18 5.36
CA ARG A 158 -12.42 -1.19 5.68
C ARG A 158 -11.18 -1.42 4.84
N VAL A 159 -10.53 -0.34 4.42
CA VAL A 159 -9.27 -0.39 3.67
C VAL A 159 -8.11 0.01 4.59
N ILE A 160 -7.12 -0.87 4.70
CA ILE A 160 -5.94 -0.68 5.55
C ILE A 160 -4.69 -0.76 4.68
N SER A 161 -3.97 0.35 4.53
CA SER A 161 -2.78 0.44 3.67
C SER A 161 -1.58 1.06 4.38
N GLY A 162 -0.38 0.64 3.99
CA GLY A 162 0.86 1.32 4.38
C GLY A 162 1.17 2.57 3.56
N ASP A 163 0.37 2.86 2.51
CA ASP A 163 0.57 3.98 1.60
C ASP A 163 -0.03 5.30 2.14
N ASN A 164 0.22 6.39 1.41
CA ASN A 164 -0.29 7.72 1.76
C ASN A 164 -1.83 7.70 1.87
N PRO A 165 -2.40 8.20 2.99
CA PRO A 165 -3.85 8.14 3.21
C PRO A 165 -4.67 8.87 2.13
N THR A 166 -4.16 9.98 1.59
CA THR A 166 -4.86 10.72 0.52
C THR A 166 -5.00 9.88 -0.75
N THR A 167 -3.93 9.20 -1.16
CA THR A 167 -3.97 8.29 -2.33
C THR A 167 -4.90 7.12 -2.09
N VAL A 168 -4.80 6.49 -0.91
CA VAL A 168 -5.64 5.33 -0.56
C VAL A 168 -7.12 5.74 -0.50
N GLY A 169 -7.42 6.91 0.09
CA GLY A 169 -8.77 7.46 0.14
C GLY A 169 -9.36 7.74 -1.24
N ALA A 170 -8.57 8.32 -2.14
CA ALA A 170 -8.99 8.58 -3.51
C ALA A 170 -9.27 7.29 -4.29
N LEU A 171 -8.39 6.29 -4.18
CA LEU A 171 -8.59 4.97 -4.80
C LEU A 171 -9.81 4.23 -4.22
N ALA A 172 -10.01 4.30 -2.90
CA ALA A 172 -11.18 3.71 -2.25
C ALA A 172 -12.48 4.36 -2.74
N ALA A 173 -12.51 5.69 -2.87
CA ALA A 173 -13.65 6.42 -3.41
C ALA A 173 -13.92 6.08 -4.89
N GLN A 174 -12.87 5.99 -5.72
CA GLN A 174 -12.99 5.56 -7.11
C GLN A 174 -13.51 4.11 -7.23
N ALA A 175 -13.15 3.24 -6.28
CA ALA A 175 -13.68 1.88 -6.19
C ALA A 175 -15.13 1.82 -5.68
N GLY A 176 -15.72 2.94 -5.26
CA GLY A 176 -17.09 3.01 -4.75
C GLY A 176 -17.23 2.67 -3.26
N LEU A 177 -16.13 2.69 -2.48
CA LEU A 177 -16.22 2.49 -1.03
C LEU A 177 -16.94 3.67 -0.37
N THR A 178 -17.93 3.35 0.46
CA THR A 178 -18.68 4.33 1.29
C THR A 178 -18.71 3.84 2.74
N ALA A 179 -18.98 4.74 3.66
CA ALA A 179 -19.35 4.38 5.02
C ALA A 179 -20.66 3.57 5.05
N PRO A 180 -20.98 2.86 6.15
CA PRO A 180 -22.20 2.06 6.25
C PRO A 180 -23.51 2.84 6.03
N ASP A 181 -23.52 4.13 6.38
CA ASP A 181 -24.66 5.04 6.18
C ASP A 181 -24.78 5.59 4.74
N GLY A 182 -23.87 5.17 3.83
CA GLY A 182 -23.81 5.64 2.45
C GLY A 182 -23.10 6.97 2.25
N SER A 183 -22.61 7.60 3.31
CA SER A 183 -21.77 8.81 3.23
C SER A 183 -20.37 8.47 2.65
N PRO A 184 -19.58 9.47 2.21
CA PRO A 184 -18.20 9.24 1.81
C PRO A 184 -17.40 8.54 2.90
N ALA A 185 -16.55 7.58 2.50
CA ALA A 185 -15.68 6.85 3.41
C ALA A 185 -14.79 7.80 4.22
N ARG A 186 -14.70 7.57 5.53
CA ARG A 186 -13.96 8.42 6.47
C ARG A 186 -12.50 7.98 6.52
N LEU A 187 -11.61 8.91 6.22
CA LEU A 187 -10.18 8.67 6.10
C LEU A 187 -9.45 8.99 7.41
N MET A 188 -8.49 8.13 7.78
CA MET A 188 -7.59 8.31 8.92
C MET A 188 -6.12 8.14 8.48
N ASP A 189 -5.27 9.06 8.88
CA ASP A 189 -3.81 8.84 8.87
C ASP A 189 -3.43 8.07 10.13
N ALA A 190 -2.80 6.92 9.99
CA ALA A 190 -2.45 6.07 11.14
C ALA A 190 -1.42 6.70 12.09
N ARG A 191 -0.78 7.80 11.70
CA ARG A 191 0.10 8.61 12.57
C ARG A 191 -0.68 9.43 13.60
N ASP A 192 -1.96 9.70 13.32
CA ASP A 192 -2.87 10.45 14.21
C ASP A 192 -3.64 9.53 15.16
N LEU A 193 -3.44 8.20 15.04
CA LEU A 193 -4.03 7.23 15.97
C LEU A 193 -3.39 7.33 17.36
N PRO A 194 -4.16 7.07 18.44
CA PRO A 194 -3.61 6.97 19.77
C PRO A 194 -2.43 6.00 19.87
N GLU A 195 -1.37 6.35 20.61
CA GLU A 195 -0.18 5.51 20.83
C GLU A 195 -0.52 4.22 21.57
N ASP A 196 -1.43 4.28 22.54
CA ASP A 196 -1.94 3.09 23.22
C ASP A 196 -2.98 2.40 22.34
N LEU A 197 -2.52 1.35 21.64
CA LEU A 197 -3.30 0.56 20.70
C LEU A 197 -4.41 -0.29 21.36
N THR A 198 -4.50 -0.27 22.70
CA THR A 198 -5.53 -0.97 23.49
C THR A 198 -6.53 -0.01 24.12
N SER A 199 -6.31 1.30 23.99
CA SER A 199 -7.15 2.33 24.59
C SER A 199 -8.54 2.39 23.92
N GLU A 200 -9.54 2.80 24.68
CA GLU A 200 -10.89 3.06 24.16
C GLU A 200 -10.86 4.09 23.02
N ALA A 201 -10.00 5.11 23.12
CA ALA A 201 -9.82 6.11 22.08
C ALA A 201 -9.29 5.51 20.76
N PHE A 202 -8.41 4.49 20.82
CA PHE A 202 -7.96 3.75 19.63
C PHE A 202 -9.11 2.94 19.05
N ILE A 203 -9.83 2.19 19.88
CA ILE A 203 -10.99 1.38 19.45
C ILE A 203 -12.04 2.26 18.78
N ASP A 204 -12.39 3.40 19.37
CA ASP A 204 -13.33 4.36 18.81
C ASP A 204 -12.83 4.95 17.47
N ALA A 205 -11.54 5.24 17.35
CA ALA A 205 -10.97 5.70 16.09
C ALA A 205 -11.09 4.66 14.98
N ILE A 206 -10.86 3.37 15.30
CA ILE A 206 -11.00 2.29 14.30
C ILE A 206 -12.48 2.10 13.93
N GLU A 207 -13.40 2.16 14.89
CA GLU A 207 -14.83 2.01 14.63
C GLU A 207 -15.39 3.12 13.74
N ASN A 208 -14.90 4.35 13.90
CA ASN A 208 -15.44 5.54 13.24
C ASN A 208 -14.79 5.88 11.89
N HIS A 209 -13.81 5.07 11.39
CA HIS A 209 -13.17 5.33 10.11
C HIS A 209 -13.20 4.09 9.20
N ASP A 210 -13.11 4.33 7.90
CA ASP A 210 -13.31 3.31 6.88
C ASP A 210 -12.04 3.06 6.06
N VAL A 211 -11.15 4.07 5.97
CA VAL A 211 -9.90 4.02 5.19
C VAL A 211 -8.74 4.49 6.05
N PHE A 212 -7.71 3.67 6.15
CA PHE A 212 -6.52 3.95 6.95
C PHE A 212 -5.27 3.92 6.07
N GLY A 213 -4.51 5.01 6.10
CA GLY A 213 -3.22 5.11 5.40
C GLY A 213 -2.04 5.13 6.37
N ARG A 214 -0.83 4.82 5.89
CA ARG A 214 0.44 4.76 6.66
C ARG A 214 0.41 3.79 7.84
N VAL A 215 -0.40 2.76 7.75
CA VAL A 215 -0.58 1.77 8.82
C VAL A 215 0.64 0.87 8.94
N THR A 216 1.15 0.70 10.17
CA THR A 216 2.23 -0.24 10.48
C THR A 216 1.68 -1.68 10.65
N PRO A 217 2.52 -2.71 10.56
CA PRO A 217 2.09 -4.10 10.79
C PRO A 217 1.49 -4.32 12.19
N GLU A 218 2.02 -3.65 13.21
CA GLU A 218 1.51 -3.71 14.59
C GLU A 218 0.13 -3.07 14.70
N GLN A 219 -0.06 -1.91 14.07
CA GLN A 219 -1.37 -1.25 14.02
C GLN A 219 -2.40 -2.09 13.26
N LYS A 220 -2.03 -2.75 12.15
CA LYS A 220 -2.94 -3.68 11.43
C LYS A 220 -3.48 -4.76 12.34
N ARG A 221 -2.60 -5.37 13.13
CA ARG A 221 -2.97 -6.38 14.13
C ARG A 221 -3.88 -5.82 15.21
N ALA A 222 -3.54 -4.65 15.75
CA ALA A 222 -4.33 -3.98 16.79
C ALA A 222 -5.72 -3.56 16.29
N MET A 223 -5.86 -3.15 15.02
CA MET A 223 -7.15 -2.83 14.39
C MET A 223 -8.09 -4.04 14.37
N VAL A 224 -7.57 -5.23 14.07
CA VAL A 224 -8.37 -6.46 14.16
C VAL A 224 -8.88 -6.67 15.58
N GLY A 225 -8.00 -6.59 16.59
CA GLY A 225 -8.37 -6.73 18.00
C GLY A 225 -9.36 -5.66 18.47
N ALA A 226 -9.23 -4.41 17.97
CA ALA A 226 -10.15 -3.32 18.31
C ALA A 226 -11.58 -3.60 17.83
N LEU A 227 -11.73 -4.12 16.59
CA LEU A 227 -13.04 -4.50 16.06
C LEU A 227 -13.62 -5.72 16.80
N GLN A 228 -12.81 -6.72 17.14
CA GLN A 228 -13.23 -7.87 17.93
C GLN A 228 -13.67 -7.46 19.34
N ALA A 229 -13.03 -6.45 19.95
CA ALA A 229 -13.43 -5.89 21.25
C ALA A 229 -14.83 -5.22 21.24
N ARG A 230 -15.34 -4.89 20.03
CA ARG A 230 -16.72 -4.41 19.80
C ARG A 230 -17.67 -5.51 19.32
N ASP A 231 -17.32 -6.78 19.56
CA ASP A 231 -18.11 -7.96 19.17
C ASP A 231 -18.29 -8.10 17.64
N HIS A 232 -17.43 -7.48 16.83
CA HIS A 232 -17.43 -7.72 15.38
C HIS A 232 -16.74 -9.04 15.03
N CYS A 233 -17.33 -9.78 14.09
CA CYS A 233 -16.67 -10.90 13.42
C CYS A 233 -15.80 -10.33 12.28
N VAL A 234 -14.48 -10.46 12.40
CA VAL A 234 -13.51 -9.78 11.52
C VAL A 234 -12.92 -10.75 10.52
N ALA A 235 -13.12 -10.47 9.23
CA ALA A 235 -12.37 -11.10 8.14
C ALA A 235 -11.24 -10.17 7.70
N MET A 236 -10.01 -10.65 7.66
CA MET A 236 -8.83 -9.91 7.19
C MET A 236 -8.31 -10.51 5.89
N THR A 237 -8.09 -9.65 4.90
CA THR A 237 -7.43 -10.06 3.63
C THR A 237 -6.07 -9.40 3.50
N GLY A 238 -5.09 -10.13 2.99
CA GLY A 238 -3.74 -9.59 2.77
C GLY A 238 -2.89 -10.48 1.87
N ASP A 239 -1.79 -9.92 1.36
CA ASP A 239 -0.84 -10.61 0.48
C ASP A 239 0.62 -10.46 0.96
N GLY A 240 0.92 -9.48 1.79
CA GLY A 240 2.26 -9.17 2.27
C GLY A 240 2.63 -9.85 3.59
N VAL A 241 3.92 -10.02 3.84
CA VAL A 241 4.45 -10.52 5.14
C VAL A 241 3.93 -9.67 6.31
N ASN A 242 3.76 -8.37 6.08
CA ASN A 242 3.27 -7.40 7.07
C ASN A 242 1.81 -7.65 7.51
N ASP A 243 1.06 -8.46 6.77
CA ASP A 243 -0.33 -8.78 7.06
C ASP A 243 -0.50 -10.09 7.85
N ALA A 244 0.56 -10.91 7.92
CA ALA A 244 0.49 -12.27 8.45
C ALA A 244 -0.04 -12.33 9.89
N LEU A 245 0.36 -11.41 10.77
CA LEU A 245 -0.10 -11.39 12.15
C LEU A 245 -1.57 -10.96 12.25
N ALA A 246 -1.99 -9.95 11.49
CA ALA A 246 -3.38 -9.51 11.44
C ALA A 246 -4.30 -10.59 10.86
N LEU A 247 -3.85 -11.28 9.78
CA LEU A 247 -4.57 -12.44 9.21
C LEU A 247 -4.75 -13.57 10.21
N LYS A 248 -3.70 -13.86 11.01
CA LYS A 248 -3.74 -14.93 12.01
C LYS A 248 -4.72 -14.64 13.15
N ASP A 249 -4.78 -13.37 13.58
CA ASP A 249 -5.58 -12.96 14.73
C ASP A 249 -7.04 -12.64 14.36
N ALA A 250 -7.35 -12.48 13.07
CA ALA A 250 -8.72 -12.34 12.59
C ALA A 250 -9.54 -13.62 12.74
N ASP A 251 -10.86 -13.49 12.87
CA ASP A 251 -11.79 -14.64 12.91
C ASP A 251 -11.76 -15.42 11.60
N LEU A 252 -11.48 -14.72 10.48
CA LEU A 252 -11.28 -15.32 9.17
C LEU A 252 -10.12 -14.62 8.43
N GLY A 253 -8.95 -15.26 8.38
CA GLY A 253 -7.80 -14.81 7.57
C GLY A 253 -7.90 -15.33 6.14
N ILE A 254 -7.77 -14.44 5.16
CA ILE A 254 -7.88 -14.74 3.74
C ILE A 254 -6.60 -14.27 3.04
N ALA A 255 -5.79 -15.18 2.52
CA ALA A 255 -4.59 -14.87 1.76
C ALA A 255 -4.87 -14.82 0.25
N MET A 256 -4.19 -13.91 -0.44
CA MET A 256 -4.19 -13.86 -1.89
C MET A 256 -3.26 -14.95 -2.46
N GLY A 257 -3.62 -15.55 -3.60
CA GLY A 257 -2.85 -16.62 -4.24
C GLY A 257 -1.45 -16.20 -4.70
N ASN A 258 -1.27 -14.93 -5.08
CA ASN A 258 0.03 -14.31 -5.38
C ASN A 258 0.75 -13.79 -4.13
N GLY A 259 0.15 -13.89 -2.94
CA GLY A 259 0.72 -13.46 -1.68
C GLY A 259 1.90 -14.33 -1.21
N THR A 260 2.55 -13.88 -0.14
CA THR A 260 3.73 -14.55 0.43
C THR A 260 3.38 -15.90 1.05
N GLN A 261 4.37 -16.78 1.19
CA GLN A 261 4.18 -18.07 1.87
C GLN A 261 3.79 -17.86 3.35
N ALA A 262 4.27 -16.79 3.97
CA ALA A 262 3.94 -16.48 5.36
C ALA A 262 2.44 -16.20 5.54
N THR A 263 1.83 -15.39 4.66
CA THR A 263 0.37 -15.11 4.71
C THR A 263 -0.45 -16.35 4.40
N LYS A 264 -0.04 -17.15 3.39
CA LYS A 264 -0.73 -18.41 3.04
C LYS A 264 -0.68 -19.46 4.15
N ALA A 265 0.41 -19.49 4.91
CA ALA A 265 0.58 -20.47 5.99
C ALA A 265 -0.33 -20.20 7.21
N VAL A 266 -0.76 -18.95 7.42
CA VAL A 266 -1.59 -18.56 8.57
C VAL A 266 -3.07 -18.35 8.20
N ALA A 267 -3.39 -18.21 6.92
CA ALA A 267 -4.75 -17.99 6.45
C ALA A 267 -5.62 -19.25 6.49
N GLN A 268 -6.88 -19.08 6.79
CA GLN A 268 -7.89 -20.16 6.71
C GLN A 268 -8.38 -20.37 5.27
N ILE A 269 -8.36 -19.31 4.44
CA ILE A 269 -8.74 -19.36 3.02
C ILE A 269 -7.61 -18.79 2.17
N VAL A 270 -7.35 -19.41 1.02
CA VAL A 270 -6.44 -18.89 0.00
C VAL A 270 -7.20 -18.68 -1.31
N LEU A 271 -7.24 -17.44 -1.80
CA LEU A 271 -7.85 -17.09 -3.09
C LEU A 271 -6.85 -17.36 -4.22
N VAL A 272 -6.89 -18.56 -4.79
CA VAL A 272 -5.90 -19.04 -5.77
C VAL A 272 -5.71 -18.07 -6.94
N ASP A 273 -6.81 -17.55 -7.49
CA ASP A 273 -6.78 -16.59 -8.61
C ASP A 273 -6.48 -15.15 -8.17
N SER A 274 -6.23 -14.92 -6.88
CA SER A 274 -6.00 -13.58 -6.31
C SER A 274 -7.11 -12.57 -6.64
N LYS A 275 -8.35 -13.05 -6.80
CA LYS A 275 -9.52 -12.23 -7.12
C LYS A 275 -10.41 -12.07 -5.88
N PHE A 276 -10.55 -10.84 -5.42
CA PHE A 276 -11.44 -10.50 -4.32
C PHE A 276 -12.92 -10.76 -4.67
N SER A 277 -13.28 -10.65 -5.94
CA SER A 277 -14.63 -10.87 -6.46
C SER A 277 -15.16 -12.32 -6.36
N VAL A 278 -14.33 -13.29 -5.95
CA VAL A 278 -14.82 -14.65 -5.65
C VAL A 278 -15.45 -14.77 -4.26
N LEU A 279 -15.16 -13.83 -3.35
CA LEU A 279 -15.68 -13.86 -1.96
C LEU A 279 -17.22 -13.81 -1.86
N PRO A 280 -17.96 -13.06 -2.69
CA PRO A 280 -19.42 -13.18 -2.76
C PRO A 280 -19.91 -14.62 -2.92
N GLY A 281 -19.28 -15.37 -3.81
CA GLY A 281 -19.59 -16.81 -4.01
C GLY A 281 -19.28 -17.66 -2.78
N VAL A 282 -18.14 -17.42 -2.14
CA VAL A 282 -17.74 -18.12 -0.89
C VAL A 282 -18.73 -17.85 0.22
N LEU A 283 -19.16 -16.60 0.42
CA LEU A 283 -20.14 -16.23 1.44
C LEU A 283 -21.51 -16.90 1.17
N SER A 284 -21.97 -16.88 -0.08
CA SER A 284 -23.21 -17.53 -0.49
C SER A 284 -23.20 -19.04 -0.23
N GLU A 285 -22.08 -19.70 -0.58
CA GLU A 285 -21.91 -21.14 -0.36
C GLU A 285 -21.83 -21.47 1.13
N GLY A 286 -21.12 -20.70 1.93
CA GLY A 286 -21.07 -20.86 3.38
C GLY A 286 -22.46 -20.78 4.02
N ARG A 287 -23.27 -19.78 3.66
CA ARG A 287 -24.66 -19.65 4.13
C ARG A 287 -25.52 -20.83 3.70
N ARG A 288 -25.35 -21.35 2.48
CA ARG A 288 -26.06 -22.53 1.98
C ARG A 288 -25.74 -23.79 2.80
N ILE A 289 -24.46 -23.96 3.14
CA ILE A 289 -23.99 -25.08 3.96
C ILE A 289 -24.61 -25.00 5.36
N ILE A 290 -24.58 -23.85 6.02
CA ILE A 290 -25.16 -23.63 7.34
C ILE A 290 -26.68 -23.96 7.31
N ALA A 291 -27.43 -23.41 6.37
CA ALA A 291 -28.85 -23.67 6.22
C ALA A 291 -29.18 -25.18 6.00
N ASN A 292 -28.31 -25.89 5.25
CA ASN A 292 -28.46 -27.31 5.07
C ASN A 292 -28.18 -28.09 6.37
N MET A 293 -27.15 -27.70 7.14
CA MET A 293 -26.84 -28.30 8.44
C MET A 293 -27.98 -28.11 9.44
N GLU A 294 -28.55 -26.90 9.51
CA GLU A 294 -29.72 -26.60 10.36
C GLU A 294 -30.93 -27.47 10.00
N ARG A 295 -31.23 -27.62 8.68
CA ARG A 295 -32.31 -28.48 8.21
C ARG A 295 -32.08 -29.94 8.58
N VAL A 296 -30.86 -30.45 8.41
CA VAL A 296 -30.54 -31.84 8.78
C VAL A 296 -30.62 -32.01 10.29
N SER A 297 -30.08 -31.06 11.09
CA SER A 297 -30.15 -31.14 12.55
C SER A 297 -31.58 -31.12 13.07
N SER A 298 -32.48 -30.33 12.46
CA SER A 298 -33.90 -30.28 12.83
C SER A 298 -34.70 -31.52 12.45
N LEU A 299 -34.15 -32.41 11.60
CA LEU A 299 -34.76 -33.72 11.29
C LEU A 299 -34.46 -34.79 12.34
N PHE A 300 -33.44 -34.55 13.18
CA PHE A 300 -33.01 -35.49 14.23
C PHE A 300 -33.42 -35.06 15.65
N LEU A 301 -34.02 -33.89 15.78
CA LEU A 301 -34.66 -33.39 17.02
C LEU A 301 -36.17 -33.54 16.97
#